data_c324307e5fe812cb89fa8e2600273f8b
#
_entry.id   c324307e5fe812cb89fa8e2600273f8b
#
_cell.length_a   1.000
_cell.length_b   1.000
_cell.length_c   1.000
_cell.angle_alpha   90.00
_cell.angle_beta   90.00
_cell.angle_gamma   90.00
#
_symmetry.space_group_name_H-M   'P 1'
#
loop_
_entity.id
_entity.type
_entity.pdbx_description
1 polymer ?
#
loop_
_entity_poly.entity_id
_entity_poly.type
_entity_poly.pdbx_seq_one_letter_code
_entity_poly.pdbx_strand_id
1 'polypeptide(L)'
;VEQDPQGVADVLLRGADGRVQHDFRGKLSYSWPRRANQYQNNVGQKDYDPQFAFGYGLTYTDKGNLPALSEDPGIDPDAAGSGTLFDRGVAGTGLMLRLTAANGESTDVVHPNATTADQSLAMVAINTDVQEGARRFSFRAPATVALQANTPLDWSRETNGELSVVATVRVEQLPAEAAVTLGTACGAACAAEVALGPALSVAPRNEWVRLGVPLKCLAKAGADMSRLNVPFALRAGKGTTLAITSVVLGTEFDRKVECASQ
;
A
#
# COMPACT_ATOMS: atom_id res chain seq x y z
N VAL A 1 -2.43 -30.51 -7.31
CA VAL A 1 -1.59 -30.93 -8.44
C VAL A 1 -0.57 -31.89 -7.86
N GLU A 2 -0.74 -33.18 -8.12
CA GLU A 2 0.24 -34.21 -7.77
C GLU A 2 1.53 -33.89 -8.54
N GLN A 3 2.61 -33.66 -7.83
CA GLN A 3 3.93 -33.51 -8.46
C GLN A 3 4.38 -34.93 -8.84
N ASP A 4 4.51 -35.18 -10.12
CA ASP A 4 5.07 -36.45 -10.63
C ASP A 4 6.59 -36.44 -10.43
N PRO A 5 7.13 -37.16 -9.43
CA PRO A 5 8.56 -37.21 -9.19
C PRO A 5 9.34 -37.85 -10.34
N GLN A 6 8.70 -38.69 -11.15
CA GLN A 6 9.30 -39.31 -12.31
C GLN A 6 9.63 -38.25 -13.37
N GLY A 7 8.74 -37.28 -13.63
CA GLY A 7 8.98 -36.20 -14.57
C GLY A 7 10.21 -35.33 -14.20
N VAL A 8 10.45 -35.13 -12.89
CA VAL A 8 11.65 -34.41 -12.42
C VAL A 8 12.89 -35.26 -12.69
N ALA A 9 12.85 -36.57 -12.39
CA ALA A 9 13.98 -37.46 -12.65
C ALA A 9 14.32 -37.53 -14.16
N ASP A 10 13.31 -37.62 -15.01
CA ASP A 10 13.46 -37.75 -16.47
C ASP A 10 14.14 -36.52 -17.12
N VAL A 11 13.95 -35.32 -16.56
CA VAL A 11 14.63 -34.11 -17.05
C VAL A 11 15.98 -33.84 -16.39
N LEU A 12 16.24 -34.38 -15.18
CA LEU A 12 17.50 -34.12 -14.47
C LEU A 12 18.54 -35.22 -14.66
N LEU A 13 18.10 -36.46 -14.92
CA LEU A 13 18.98 -37.61 -15.04
C LEU A 13 19.11 -38.09 -16.49
N ARG A 14 20.27 -38.55 -16.84
CA ARG A 14 20.50 -39.21 -18.13
C ARG A 14 20.01 -40.64 -18.08
N GLY A 15 19.54 -41.16 -19.21
CA GLY A 15 19.23 -42.56 -19.36
C GLY A 15 20.46 -43.47 -19.21
N ALA A 16 20.23 -44.76 -19.10
CA ALA A 16 21.30 -45.77 -19.00
C ALA A 16 22.26 -45.74 -20.21
N ASP A 17 21.82 -45.20 -21.35
CA ASP A 17 22.60 -44.97 -22.57
C ASP A 17 23.39 -43.64 -22.55
N GLY A 18 23.35 -42.89 -21.45
CA GLY A 18 24.02 -41.61 -21.26
C GLY A 18 23.35 -40.43 -21.98
N ARG A 19 22.20 -40.62 -22.64
CA ARG A 19 21.46 -39.58 -23.34
C ARG A 19 20.48 -38.86 -22.44
N VAL A 20 20.18 -37.60 -22.78
CA VAL A 20 19.08 -36.85 -22.16
C VAL A 20 17.77 -37.53 -22.53
N GLN A 21 16.97 -37.91 -21.53
CA GLN A 21 15.70 -38.59 -21.73
C GLN A 21 14.62 -37.59 -22.16
N HIS A 22 14.50 -36.49 -21.40
CA HIS A 22 13.59 -35.40 -21.69
C HIS A 22 14.30 -34.06 -21.51
N ASP A 23 13.97 -33.10 -22.37
CA ASP A 23 14.51 -31.76 -22.32
C ASP A 23 13.50 -30.79 -21.67
N PHE A 24 13.99 -29.73 -21.12
CA PHE A 24 13.16 -28.65 -20.60
C PHE A 24 12.46 -27.93 -21.77
N ARG A 25 11.13 -27.82 -21.69
CA ARG A 25 10.30 -27.15 -22.69
C ARG A 25 9.43 -26.04 -22.08
N GLY A 26 9.42 -25.96 -20.75
CA GLY A 26 8.65 -24.97 -20.03
C GLY A 26 9.08 -23.55 -20.39
N LYS A 27 8.11 -22.67 -20.59
CA LYS A 27 8.32 -21.25 -20.83
C LYS A 27 7.56 -20.46 -19.79
N LEU A 28 8.14 -19.32 -19.36
CA LEU A 28 7.46 -18.42 -18.44
C LEU A 28 6.16 -17.91 -19.06
N SER A 29 5.06 -18.05 -18.35
CA SER A 29 3.74 -17.56 -18.73
C SER A 29 3.51 -16.09 -18.34
N TYR A 30 4.49 -15.46 -17.68
CA TYR A 30 4.51 -14.04 -17.32
C TYR A 30 5.97 -13.56 -17.24
N SER A 31 6.17 -12.26 -17.31
CA SER A 31 7.50 -11.66 -17.17
C SER A 31 7.89 -11.56 -15.70
N TRP A 32 9.08 -11.96 -15.34
CA TRP A 32 9.61 -11.76 -13.98
C TRP A 32 10.16 -10.33 -13.85
N PRO A 33 9.78 -9.61 -12.79
CA PRO A 33 10.28 -8.27 -12.57
C PRO A 33 11.77 -8.27 -12.25
N ARG A 34 12.47 -7.22 -12.68
CA ARG A 34 13.86 -6.97 -12.32
C ARG A 34 14.00 -6.28 -10.97
N ARG A 35 12.97 -5.48 -10.60
CA ARG A 35 12.94 -4.70 -9.36
C ARG A 35 11.67 -5.00 -8.59
N ALA A 36 11.75 -4.89 -7.28
CA ALA A 36 10.63 -5.21 -6.39
C ALA A 36 9.41 -4.30 -6.58
N ASN A 37 9.59 -3.10 -7.15
CA ASN A 37 8.52 -2.13 -7.41
C ASN A 37 7.95 -2.17 -8.85
N GLN A 38 8.36 -3.12 -9.68
CA GLN A 38 7.82 -3.31 -11.03
C GLN A 38 6.50 -4.10 -10.99
N TYR A 39 5.42 -3.47 -10.55
CA TYR A 39 4.11 -4.11 -10.48
C TYR A 39 3.45 -4.32 -11.85
N GLN A 40 3.81 -3.51 -12.82
CA GLN A 40 3.39 -3.64 -14.20
C GLN A 40 4.62 -3.92 -15.07
N ASN A 41 4.68 -5.10 -15.63
CA ASN A 41 5.82 -5.57 -16.42
C ASN A 41 5.34 -6.51 -17.52
N ASN A 42 4.43 -6.00 -18.38
CA ASN A 42 3.82 -6.76 -19.45
C ASN A 42 4.41 -6.40 -20.81
N VAL A 43 4.47 -7.38 -21.70
CA VAL A 43 4.90 -7.19 -23.08
C VAL A 43 4.08 -6.08 -23.75
N GLY A 44 4.78 -5.13 -24.39
CA GLY A 44 4.16 -3.99 -25.05
C GLY A 44 4.00 -2.74 -24.20
N GLN A 45 4.33 -2.77 -22.91
CA GLN A 45 4.39 -1.57 -22.08
C GLN A 45 5.63 -0.73 -22.39
N LYS A 46 5.52 0.60 -22.28
CA LYS A 46 6.59 1.55 -22.61
C LYS A 46 7.87 1.31 -21.82
N ASP A 47 7.74 0.91 -20.53
CA ASP A 47 8.86 0.73 -19.60
C ASP A 47 9.11 -0.77 -19.32
N TYR A 48 8.87 -1.63 -20.33
CA TYR A 48 9.07 -3.07 -20.22
C TYR A 48 10.56 -3.41 -20.06
N ASP A 49 10.96 -3.75 -18.82
CA ASP A 49 12.34 -4.13 -18.45
C ASP A 49 12.32 -5.31 -17.48
N PRO A 50 11.99 -6.53 -17.95
CA PRO A 50 11.91 -7.70 -17.08
C PRO A 50 13.29 -8.26 -16.72
N GLN A 51 13.38 -8.96 -15.57
CA GLN A 51 14.51 -9.83 -15.24
C GLN A 51 14.53 -11.03 -16.19
N PHE A 52 13.36 -11.67 -16.37
CA PHE A 52 13.12 -12.69 -17.37
C PHE A 52 11.84 -12.36 -18.13
N ALA A 53 11.95 -12.30 -19.44
CA ALA A 53 10.82 -11.93 -20.32
C ALA A 53 9.75 -13.04 -20.37
N PHE A 54 8.53 -12.66 -20.73
CA PHE A 54 7.49 -13.63 -21.12
C PHE A 54 8.04 -14.59 -22.19
N GLY A 55 7.79 -15.87 -22.02
CA GLY A 55 8.28 -16.89 -22.94
C GLY A 55 9.74 -17.31 -22.71
N TYR A 56 10.43 -16.75 -21.69
CA TYR A 56 11.77 -17.21 -21.33
C TYR A 56 11.74 -18.66 -20.84
N GLY A 57 12.76 -19.44 -21.24
CA GLY A 57 12.95 -20.80 -20.80
C GLY A 57 14.10 -21.42 -21.58
N LEU A 58 14.98 -22.13 -20.88
CA LEU A 58 16.17 -22.77 -21.43
C LEU A 58 15.92 -24.24 -21.70
N THR A 59 16.65 -24.78 -22.66
CA THR A 59 16.76 -26.20 -22.99
C THR A 59 18.19 -26.67 -22.77
N TYR A 60 18.47 -27.95 -22.86
CA TYR A 60 19.83 -28.48 -22.74
C TYR A 60 20.77 -28.07 -23.89
N THR A 61 20.21 -27.59 -24.99
CA THR A 61 21.00 -27.06 -26.14
C THR A 61 21.37 -25.59 -25.98
N ASP A 62 20.68 -24.89 -25.09
CA ASP A 62 20.98 -23.49 -24.82
C ASP A 62 22.25 -23.35 -23.98
N LYS A 63 23.21 -22.60 -24.48
CA LYS A 63 24.43 -22.25 -23.75
C LYS A 63 24.17 -21.05 -22.81
N GLY A 64 23.11 -21.10 -22.06
CA GLY A 64 22.70 -20.01 -21.19
C GLY A 64 23.68 -19.84 -20.02
N ASN A 65 24.58 -18.88 -20.12
CA ASN A 65 25.29 -18.36 -18.96
C ASN A 65 24.45 -17.22 -18.41
N LEU A 66 23.74 -17.45 -17.30
CA LEU A 66 23.19 -16.35 -16.55
C LEU A 66 24.33 -15.51 -15.99
N PRO A 67 24.41 -14.21 -16.27
CA PRO A 67 25.32 -13.32 -15.55
C PRO A 67 24.98 -13.33 -14.07
N ALA A 68 25.87 -12.84 -13.21
CA ALA A 68 25.53 -12.58 -11.83
C ALA A 68 24.30 -11.65 -11.81
N LEU A 69 23.21 -12.13 -11.21
CA LEU A 69 22.01 -11.34 -11.06
C LEU A 69 22.23 -10.35 -9.93
N SER A 70 21.71 -9.11 -10.10
CA SER A 70 21.75 -8.13 -9.02
C SER A 70 20.83 -8.59 -7.89
N GLU A 71 21.33 -8.58 -6.67
CA GLU A 71 20.56 -8.78 -5.45
C GLU A 71 19.93 -7.45 -4.95
N ASP A 72 20.27 -6.33 -5.60
CA ASP A 72 19.68 -5.05 -5.33
C ASP A 72 18.20 -5.07 -5.76
N PRO A 73 17.25 -4.91 -4.83
CA PRO A 73 15.83 -4.89 -5.14
C PRO A 73 15.42 -3.68 -6.01
N GLY A 74 16.34 -2.75 -6.29
CA GLY A 74 16.09 -1.51 -7.03
C GLY A 74 15.13 -0.56 -6.32
N ILE A 75 15.00 -0.72 -5.02
CA ILE A 75 14.29 0.20 -4.13
C ILE A 75 15.37 0.91 -3.33
N ASP A 76 15.43 2.24 -3.46
CA ASP A 76 16.23 3.03 -2.54
C ASP A 76 15.65 2.86 -1.13
N PRO A 77 16.37 2.26 -0.18
CA PRO A 77 15.88 2.09 1.19
C PRO A 77 15.56 3.45 1.86
N ASP A 78 16.24 4.51 1.44
CA ASP A 78 15.98 5.87 1.90
C ASP A 78 14.77 6.48 1.17
N ALA A 79 14.53 6.12 -0.09
CA ALA A 79 13.33 6.52 -0.83
C ALA A 79 12.08 5.73 -0.38
N ALA A 80 12.24 4.51 0.11
CA ALA A 80 11.14 3.78 0.76
C ALA A 80 10.70 4.47 2.07
N GLY A 81 11.58 5.26 2.69
CA GLY A 81 11.24 6.14 3.82
C GLY A 81 10.65 7.49 3.43
N SER A 82 10.82 7.94 2.18
CA SER A 82 10.61 9.34 1.81
C SER A 82 9.20 9.71 1.33
N GLY A 83 8.24 8.82 1.24
CA GLY A 83 6.93 9.25 0.75
C GLY A 83 5.82 8.23 0.78
N THR A 84 6.10 6.94 0.77
CA THR A 84 5.06 5.90 0.78
C THR A 84 4.74 5.48 2.20
N LEU A 85 3.56 5.84 2.68
CA LEU A 85 3.08 5.51 4.02
C LEU A 85 2.29 4.19 4.01
N PHE A 86 1.56 3.95 2.95
CA PHE A 86 0.73 2.77 2.76
C PHE A 86 0.60 2.49 1.28
N ASP A 87 0.81 1.27 0.86
CA ASP A 87 0.65 0.88 -0.54
C ASP A 87 0.06 -0.52 -0.66
N ARG A 88 -0.95 -0.67 -1.52
CA ARG A 88 -1.63 -1.93 -1.85
C ARG A 88 -2.03 -2.75 -0.62
N GLY A 89 -2.52 -2.04 0.40
CA GLY A 89 -2.98 -2.67 1.63
C GLY A 89 -1.90 -3.00 2.66
N VAL A 90 -0.65 -2.55 2.46
CA VAL A 90 0.49 -2.80 3.35
C VAL A 90 1.05 -1.48 3.86
N ALA A 91 1.35 -1.41 5.14
CA ALA A 91 2.04 -0.26 5.73
C ALA A 91 3.48 -0.16 5.21
N GLY A 92 3.95 1.05 4.96
CA GLY A 92 5.31 1.33 4.54
C GLY A 92 6.36 0.89 5.56
N THR A 93 7.61 0.83 5.13
CA THR A 93 8.73 0.44 6.01
C THR A 93 8.81 1.33 7.26
N GLY A 94 8.96 0.73 8.41
CA GLY A 94 8.99 1.43 9.70
C GLY A 94 7.64 1.92 10.21
N LEU A 95 6.55 1.57 9.53
CA LEU A 95 5.18 1.90 9.91
C LEU A 95 4.38 0.63 10.25
N MET A 96 3.43 0.76 11.16
CA MET A 96 2.49 -0.29 11.53
C MET A 96 1.07 0.22 11.42
N LEU A 97 0.21 -0.57 10.79
CA LEU A 97 -1.22 -0.26 10.71
C LEU A 97 -1.88 -0.61 12.05
N ARG A 98 -2.63 0.34 12.61
CA ARG A 98 -3.32 0.21 13.89
C ARG A 98 -4.78 0.60 13.75
N LEU A 99 -5.65 -0.19 14.35
CA LEU A 99 -7.07 0.11 14.50
C LEU A 99 -7.32 0.52 15.94
N THR A 100 -7.97 1.67 16.15
CA THR A 100 -8.38 2.14 17.48
C THR A 100 -9.90 2.15 17.56
N ALA A 101 -10.40 1.42 18.52
CA ALA A 101 -11.81 1.23 18.81
C ALA A 101 -12.48 2.50 19.37
N ALA A 102 -13.81 2.49 19.44
CA ALA A 102 -14.59 3.58 20.01
C ALA A 102 -14.28 3.81 21.51
N ASN A 103 -13.92 2.75 22.24
CA ASN A 103 -13.51 2.80 23.65
C ASN A 103 -12.05 3.23 23.86
N GLY A 104 -11.28 3.47 22.76
CA GLY A 104 -9.87 3.87 22.79
C GLY A 104 -8.87 2.70 22.79
N GLU A 105 -9.33 1.45 22.89
CA GLU A 105 -8.43 0.29 22.75
C GLU A 105 -7.89 0.18 21.33
N SER A 106 -6.61 -0.17 21.22
CA SER A 106 -5.92 -0.26 19.93
C SER A 106 -5.49 -1.69 19.63
N THR A 107 -5.59 -2.08 18.36
CA THR A 107 -5.17 -3.38 17.83
C THR A 107 -4.20 -3.15 16.68
N ASP A 108 -3.02 -3.73 16.77
CA ASP A 108 -2.04 -3.73 15.69
C ASP A 108 -2.43 -4.77 14.63
N VAL A 109 -2.37 -4.36 13.37
CA VAL A 109 -2.81 -5.19 12.25
C VAL A 109 -1.64 -6.02 11.75
N VAL A 110 -1.73 -7.33 11.95
CA VAL A 110 -0.74 -8.31 11.46
C VAL A 110 -1.30 -9.23 10.37
N HIS A 111 -2.61 -9.17 10.12
CA HIS A 111 -3.30 -9.99 9.12
C HIS A 111 -4.06 -9.12 8.11
N PRO A 112 -4.34 -9.64 6.90
CA PRO A 112 -5.10 -8.91 5.88
C PRO A 112 -6.49 -8.45 6.32
N ASN A 113 -7.09 -9.14 7.30
CA ASN A 113 -8.37 -8.82 7.90
C ASN A 113 -8.20 -8.64 9.41
N ALA A 114 -8.84 -7.63 9.96
CA ALA A 114 -8.81 -7.33 11.39
C ALA A 114 -10.12 -6.67 11.83
N THR A 115 -10.45 -6.81 13.10
CA THR A 115 -11.61 -6.14 13.71
C THR A 115 -11.23 -5.74 15.12
N THR A 116 -11.63 -4.54 15.57
CA THR A 116 -11.45 -4.11 16.95
C THR A 116 -12.26 -4.99 17.92
N ALA A 117 -11.80 -5.13 19.16
CA ALA A 117 -12.43 -6.01 20.15
C ALA A 117 -13.92 -5.68 20.38
N ASP A 118 -14.27 -4.39 20.38
CA ASP A 118 -15.63 -3.88 20.52
C ASP A 118 -16.44 -3.90 19.20
N GLN A 119 -15.86 -4.41 18.11
CA GLN A 119 -16.43 -4.46 16.77
C GLN A 119 -16.80 -3.09 16.15
N SER A 120 -16.30 -1.99 16.72
CA SER A 120 -16.56 -0.64 16.20
C SER A 120 -15.97 -0.40 14.80
N LEU A 121 -14.87 -1.07 14.47
CA LEU A 121 -14.18 -0.97 13.19
C LEU A 121 -13.76 -2.35 12.68
N ALA A 122 -14.15 -2.67 11.46
CA ALA A 122 -13.69 -3.86 10.76
C ALA A 122 -12.87 -3.44 9.52
N MET A 123 -11.78 -4.16 9.28
CA MET A 123 -10.93 -4.04 8.11
C MET A 123 -10.89 -5.37 7.37
N VAL A 124 -11.06 -5.34 6.05
CA VAL A 124 -10.93 -6.52 5.18
C VAL A 124 -10.09 -6.18 3.94
N ALA A 125 -9.29 -7.15 3.51
CA ALA A 125 -8.59 -7.06 2.23
C ALA A 125 -9.59 -7.14 1.07
N ILE A 126 -9.38 -6.33 0.06
CA ILE A 126 -10.20 -6.34 -1.16
C ILE A 126 -9.30 -6.25 -2.40
N ASN A 127 -9.80 -6.79 -3.51
CA ASN A 127 -9.13 -6.65 -4.80
C ASN A 127 -9.38 -5.26 -5.39
N THR A 128 -8.35 -4.69 -6.00
CA THR A 128 -8.49 -3.50 -6.84
C THR A 128 -8.78 -3.88 -8.29
N ASP A 129 -8.07 -4.86 -8.82
CA ASP A 129 -8.26 -5.45 -10.15
C ASP A 129 -8.22 -6.99 -10.06
N VAL A 130 -7.02 -7.58 -10.21
CA VAL A 130 -6.82 -9.04 -10.21
C VAL A 130 -6.27 -9.56 -8.88
N GLN A 131 -5.70 -8.69 -8.04
CA GLN A 131 -5.03 -9.04 -6.77
C GLN A 131 -5.48 -8.15 -5.62
N GLU A 132 -5.32 -8.65 -4.39
CA GLU A 132 -5.49 -7.83 -3.20
C GLU A 132 -4.58 -6.60 -3.29
N GLY A 133 -5.19 -5.42 -3.32
CA GLY A 133 -4.47 -4.16 -3.49
C GLY A 133 -5.02 -3.03 -2.63
N ALA A 134 -6.02 -3.31 -1.78
CA ALA A 134 -6.60 -2.31 -0.90
C ALA A 134 -7.14 -2.92 0.39
N ARG A 135 -7.45 -2.04 1.35
CA ARG A 135 -8.17 -2.39 2.58
C ARG A 135 -9.47 -1.61 2.63
N ARG A 136 -10.57 -2.32 2.89
CA ARG A 136 -11.89 -1.73 3.18
C ARG A 136 -12.04 -1.60 4.67
N PHE A 137 -12.44 -0.42 5.13
CA PHE A 137 -12.70 -0.08 6.52
C PHE A 137 -14.18 0.21 6.70
N SER A 138 -14.85 -0.54 7.59
CA SER A 138 -16.27 -0.38 7.91
C SER A 138 -16.42 0.09 9.36
N PHE A 139 -16.90 1.32 9.54
CA PHE A 139 -17.06 1.97 10.84
C PHE A 139 -18.48 1.77 11.37
N ARG A 140 -18.64 0.93 12.39
CA ARG A 140 -19.91 0.67 13.07
C ARG A 140 -20.16 1.62 14.24
N ALA A 141 -19.09 2.24 14.76
CA ALA A 141 -19.07 3.33 15.71
C ALA A 141 -17.87 4.25 15.38
N PRO A 142 -17.75 5.46 15.99
CA PRO A 142 -16.60 6.31 15.79
C PRO A 142 -15.30 5.56 16.15
N ALA A 143 -14.39 5.46 15.21
CA ALA A 143 -13.14 4.71 15.38
C ALA A 143 -12.04 5.32 14.48
N THR A 144 -10.80 4.85 14.64
CA THR A 144 -9.66 5.38 13.92
C THR A 144 -8.83 4.26 13.30
N VAL A 145 -8.40 4.44 12.07
CA VAL A 145 -7.33 3.68 11.45
C VAL A 145 -6.11 4.57 11.33
N ALA A 146 -4.95 4.10 11.78
CA ALA A 146 -3.73 4.92 11.82
C ALA A 146 -2.51 4.13 11.37
N LEU A 147 -1.52 4.86 10.86
CA LEU A 147 -0.17 4.37 10.64
C LEU A 147 0.70 4.88 11.80
N GLN A 148 1.19 3.96 12.60
CA GLN A 148 2.07 4.23 13.73
C GLN A 148 3.52 4.09 13.27
N ALA A 149 4.33 5.12 13.43
CA ALA A 149 5.75 5.06 13.13
C ALA A 149 6.54 4.42 14.28
N ASN A 150 7.49 3.54 13.95
CA ASN A 150 8.40 2.92 14.91
C ASN A 150 9.37 3.95 15.51
N THR A 151 9.76 4.95 14.71
CA THR A 151 10.54 6.13 15.12
C THR A 151 9.82 7.38 14.62
N PRO A 152 9.84 8.48 15.38
CA PRO A 152 9.20 9.72 14.92
C PRO A 152 9.76 10.19 13.57
N LEU A 153 8.86 10.60 12.69
CA LEU A 153 9.21 11.16 11.37
C LEU A 153 9.30 12.67 11.44
N ASP A 154 10.30 13.24 10.76
CA ASP A 154 10.45 14.70 10.57
C ASP A 154 9.98 15.06 9.16
N TRP A 155 8.87 15.80 9.08
CA TRP A 155 8.29 16.32 7.84
C TRP A 155 8.36 17.84 7.76
N SER A 156 9.26 18.47 8.50
CA SER A 156 9.44 19.93 8.48
C SER A 156 9.80 20.40 7.07
N ARG A 157 10.69 19.68 6.39
CA ARG A 157 11.11 19.99 5.02
C ARG A 157 9.97 19.81 4.00
N GLU A 158 9.26 18.70 4.08
CA GLU A 158 8.13 18.34 3.23
C GLU A 158 6.98 19.35 3.39
N THR A 159 6.74 19.80 4.62
CA THR A 159 5.76 20.83 4.93
C THR A 159 6.12 22.17 4.28
N ASN A 160 7.38 22.56 4.34
CA ASN A 160 7.87 23.76 3.66
C ASN A 160 7.85 23.62 2.13
N GLY A 161 8.06 22.40 1.62
CA GLY A 161 8.02 22.05 0.21
C GLY A 161 6.61 21.93 -0.39
N GLU A 162 5.56 22.26 0.38
CA GLU A 162 4.15 22.23 -0.07
C GLU A 162 3.61 20.84 -0.42
N LEU A 163 4.20 19.78 0.14
CA LEU A 163 3.66 18.44 -0.04
C LEU A 163 2.33 18.25 0.69
N SER A 164 1.60 17.26 0.23
CA SER A 164 0.34 16.81 0.80
C SER A 164 0.44 15.34 1.19
N VAL A 165 -0.30 14.93 2.21
CA VAL A 165 -0.68 13.52 2.37
C VAL A 165 -1.74 13.24 1.32
N VAL A 166 -1.41 12.36 0.38
CA VAL A 166 -2.31 11.95 -0.71
C VAL A 166 -2.81 10.56 -0.43
N ALA A 167 -4.09 10.43 -0.12
CA ALA A 167 -4.74 9.14 0.09
C ALA A 167 -5.60 8.78 -1.13
N THR A 168 -5.35 7.61 -1.73
CA THR A 168 -6.21 7.06 -2.77
C THR A 168 -7.31 6.26 -2.10
N VAL A 169 -8.51 6.81 -2.13
CA VAL A 169 -9.67 6.29 -1.42
C VAL A 169 -10.82 5.99 -2.36
N ARG A 170 -11.67 5.04 -1.96
CA ARG A 170 -12.96 4.76 -2.58
C ARG A 170 -14.04 4.86 -1.53
N VAL A 171 -14.99 5.78 -1.74
CA VAL A 171 -16.14 5.98 -0.84
C VAL A 171 -17.23 5.00 -1.22
N GLU A 172 -17.50 4.02 -0.37
CA GLU A 172 -18.58 3.05 -0.59
C GLU A 172 -19.86 3.50 0.12
N GLN A 173 -19.73 3.95 1.38
CA GLN A 173 -20.84 4.50 2.16
C GLN A 173 -20.35 5.67 3.01
N LEU A 174 -21.11 6.77 2.99
CA LEU A 174 -20.86 7.96 3.81
C LEU A 174 -22.19 8.58 4.20
N PRO A 175 -22.66 8.39 5.46
CA PRO A 175 -23.83 9.11 5.98
C PRO A 175 -23.57 10.61 6.02
N ALA A 176 -24.62 11.40 5.83
CA ALA A 176 -24.52 12.86 5.77
C ALA A 176 -23.98 13.48 7.07
N GLU A 177 -24.31 12.88 8.21
CA GLU A 177 -23.90 13.30 9.54
C GLU A 177 -22.56 12.68 10.00
N ALA A 178 -21.97 11.77 9.22
CA ALA A 178 -20.74 11.11 9.61
C ALA A 178 -19.55 12.07 9.49
N ALA A 179 -18.93 12.41 10.61
CA ALA A 179 -17.67 13.12 10.61
C ALA A 179 -16.56 12.19 10.13
N VAL A 180 -15.79 12.66 9.14
CA VAL A 180 -14.56 11.99 8.66
C VAL A 180 -13.44 12.99 8.69
N THR A 181 -12.35 12.64 9.40
CA THR A 181 -11.16 13.49 9.50
C THR A 181 -9.90 12.71 9.10
N LEU A 182 -8.93 13.42 8.56
CA LEU A 182 -7.55 12.96 8.42
C LEU A 182 -6.68 13.75 9.38
N GLY A 183 -5.85 13.06 10.12
CA GLY A 183 -4.99 13.69 11.11
C GLY A 183 -3.59 13.10 11.16
N THR A 184 -2.77 13.75 11.98
CA THR A 184 -1.43 13.31 12.40
C THR A 184 -1.30 13.49 13.90
N ALA A 185 -0.33 12.81 14.53
CA ALA A 185 -0.02 13.02 15.93
C ALA A 185 1.48 12.90 16.22
N CYS A 186 1.93 13.67 17.21
CA CYS A 186 3.26 13.64 17.81
C CYS A 186 3.17 13.43 19.33
N GLY A 187 2.27 12.52 19.73
CA GLY A 187 1.86 12.28 21.11
C GLY A 187 0.51 12.94 21.44
N ALA A 188 0.00 12.73 22.65
CA ALA A 188 -1.35 13.13 23.05
C ALA A 188 -1.59 14.66 23.00
N ALA A 189 -0.56 15.47 23.16
CA ALA A 189 -0.67 16.92 23.23
C ALA A 189 -0.50 17.63 21.87
N CYS A 190 -0.31 16.89 20.79
CA CYS A 190 0.09 17.43 19.50
C CYS A 190 -0.62 16.67 18.36
N ALA A 191 -1.87 16.32 18.55
CA ALA A 191 -2.69 15.75 17.50
C ALA A 191 -3.37 16.87 16.70
N ALA A 192 -3.38 16.73 15.39
CA ALA A 192 -4.07 17.66 14.48
C ALA A 192 -4.96 16.87 13.54
N GLU A 193 -6.14 17.38 13.26
CA GLU A 193 -7.11 16.79 12.36
C GLU A 193 -7.65 17.82 11.36
N VAL A 194 -7.91 17.38 10.14
CA VAL A 194 -8.54 18.17 9.08
C VAL A 194 -9.78 17.44 8.61
N ALA A 195 -10.90 18.14 8.47
CA ALA A 195 -12.14 17.55 8.03
C ALA A 195 -12.09 17.14 6.55
N LEU A 196 -12.42 15.88 6.27
CA LEU A 196 -12.53 15.34 4.91
C LEU A 196 -13.97 15.36 4.38
N GLY A 197 -14.95 15.55 5.25
CA GLY A 197 -16.38 15.46 4.89
C GLY A 197 -16.75 16.24 3.62
N PRO A 198 -16.41 17.53 3.48
CA PRO A 198 -16.70 18.30 2.27
C PRO A 198 -16.13 17.69 0.99
N ALA A 199 -14.86 17.23 1.02
CA ALA A 199 -14.21 16.62 -0.15
C ALA A 199 -14.78 15.25 -0.49
N LEU A 200 -15.11 14.44 0.53
CA LEU A 200 -15.67 13.10 0.37
C LEU A 200 -17.15 13.13 -0.05
N SER A 201 -17.93 14.15 0.34
CA SER A 201 -19.35 14.26 0.00
C SER A 201 -19.57 14.44 -1.50
N VAL A 202 -18.66 15.13 -2.18
CA VAL A 202 -18.68 15.38 -3.62
C VAL A 202 -17.84 14.39 -4.43
N ALA A 203 -17.16 13.45 -3.76
CA ALA A 203 -16.42 12.38 -4.44
C ALA A 203 -17.41 11.37 -5.06
N PRO A 204 -17.12 10.85 -6.27
CA PRO A 204 -17.96 9.82 -6.86
C PRO A 204 -17.97 8.57 -5.98
N ARG A 205 -19.12 7.90 -5.89
CA ARG A 205 -19.26 6.67 -5.10
C ARG A 205 -18.69 5.48 -5.87
N ASN A 206 -18.03 4.60 -5.13
CA ASN A 206 -17.42 3.36 -5.66
C ASN A 206 -16.33 3.57 -6.71
N GLU A 207 -15.79 4.77 -6.83
CA GLU A 207 -14.65 5.09 -7.68
C GLU A 207 -13.44 5.49 -6.84
N TRP A 208 -12.23 5.22 -7.34
CA TRP A 208 -11.00 5.61 -6.70
C TRP A 208 -10.71 7.09 -6.95
N VAL A 209 -10.42 7.82 -5.89
CA VAL A 209 -10.10 9.25 -5.92
C VAL A 209 -8.89 9.53 -5.06
N ARG A 210 -7.95 10.30 -5.56
CA ARG A 210 -6.79 10.78 -4.79
C ARG A 210 -7.15 12.07 -4.09
N LEU A 211 -7.18 12.04 -2.76
CA LEU A 211 -7.42 13.20 -1.90
C LEU A 211 -6.10 13.72 -1.37
N GLY A 212 -5.77 14.97 -1.63
CA GLY A 212 -4.59 15.64 -1.11
C GLY A 212 -4.90 16.53 0.08
N VAL A 213 -4.33 16.23 1.23
CA VAL A 213 -4.37 17.09 2.43
C VAL A 213 -3.01 17.77 2.58
N PRO A 214 -2.91 19.08 2.34
CA PRO A 214 -1.64 19.80 2.47
C PRO A 214 -1.07 19.65 3.88
N LEU A 215 0.23 19.36 3.99
CA LEU A 215 0.91 19.27 5.29
C LEU A 215 0.80 20.58 6.10
N LYS A 216 0.77 21.70 5.40
CA LYS A 216 0.54 23.03 6.01
C LYS A 216 -0.82 23.11 6.73
N CYS A 217 -1.86 22.37 6.30
CA CYS A 217 -3.12 22.33 7.01
C CYS A 217 -3.01 21.62 8.35
N LEU A 218 -2.27 20.51 8.39
CA LEU A 218 -1.99 19.77 9.62
C LEU A 218 -1.13 20.57 10.58
N ALA A 219 -0.08 21.25 10.08
CA ALA A 219 0.75 22.15 10.86
C ALA A 219 -0.07 23.31 11.46
N LYS A 220 -0.94 23.96 10.68
CA LYS A 220 -1.86 25.00 11.17
C LYS A 220 -2.84 24.49 12.21
N ALA A 221 -3.28 23.23 12.10
CA ALA A 221 -4.15 22.58 13.07
C ALA A 221 -3.43 22.16 14.36
N GLY A 222 -2.11 22.38 14.47
CA GLY A 222 -1.33 22.21 15.71
C GLY A 222 -0.39 21.01 15.72
N ALA A 223 -0.18 20.31 14.59
CA ALA A 223 0.81 19.24 14.52
C ALA A 223 2.24 19.79 14.56
N ASP A 224 3.09 19.18 15.38
CA ASP A 224 4.54 19.37 15.31
C ASP A 224 5.12 18.45 14.24
N MET A 225 5.34 18.99 13.06
CA MET A 225 5.77 18.27 11.87
C MET A 225 7.21 17.73 12.00
N SER A 226 7.97 18.10 13.02
CA SER A 226 9.35 17.63 13.22
C SER A 226 9.45 16.28 13.94
N ARG A 227 8.35 15.74 14.47
CA ARG A 227 8.38 14.51 15.28
C ARG A 227 7.08 13.72 15.29
N LEU A 228 6.59 13.37 14.12
CA LEU A 228 5.33 12.64 13.95
C LEU A 228 5.46 11.17 14.35
N ASN A 229 4.74 10.74 15.38
CA ASN A 229 4.59 9.33 15.74
C ASN A 229 3.48 8.65 14.93
N VAL A 230 2.46 9.42 14.54
CA VAL A 230 1.34 8.96 13.71
C VAL A 230 1.29 9.88 12.49
N PRO A 231 1.96 9.52 11.38
CA PRO A 231 1.98 10.34 10.18
C PRO A 231 0.64 10.37 9.44
N PHE A 232 -0.23 9.38 9.68
CA PHE A 232 -1.54 9.29 9.09
C PHE A 232 -2.52 8.66 10.07
N ALA A 233 -3.66 9.31 10.27
CA ALA A 233 -4.80 8.76 10.99
C ALA A 233 -6.08 9.16 10.25
N LEU A 234 -6.93 8.20 9.95
CA LEU A 234 -8.28 8.39 9.42
C LEU A 234 -9.29 8.04 10.51
N ARG A 235 -10.04 9.03 10.97
CA ARG A 235 -11.14 8.83 11.91
C ARG A 235 -12.47 8.98 11.17
N ALA A 236 -13.40 8.08 11.40
CA ALA A 236 -14.71 8.18 10.79
C ALA A 236 -15.83 7.78 11.76
N GLY A 237 -17.00 8.36 11.53
CA GLY A 237 -18.22 8.11 12.29
C GLY A 237 -18.95 6.84 11.82
N LYS A 238 -19.96 6.46 12.61
CA LYS A 238 -20.82 5.29 12.37
C LYS A 238 -21.43 5.29 10.96
N GLY A 239 -21.43 4.12 10.32
CA GLY A 239 -22.03 3.89 9.01
C GLY A 239 -21.13 4.25 7.84
N THR A 240 -19.93 4.78 8.10
CA THR A 240 -18.94 5.06 7.05
C THR A 240 -18.30 3.76 6.57
N THR A 241 -18.16 3.61 5.26
CA THR A 241 -17.36 2.54 4.64
C THR A 241 -16.48 3.15 3.56
N LEU A 242 -15.16 3.02 3.75
CA LEU A 242 -14.13 3.53 2.85
C LEU A 242 -13.14 2.42 2.52
N ALA A 243 -12.65 2.40 1.29
CA ALA A 243 -11.50 1.59 0.93
C ALA A 243 -10.29 2.50 0.65
N ILE A 244 -9.09 2.03 1.04
CA ILE A 244 -7.82 2.74 0.82
C ILE A 244 -6.87 1.78 0.12
N THR A 245 -6.27 2.22 -0.99
CA THR A 245 -5.23 1.45 -1.68
C THR A 245 -3.83 2.01 -1.42
N SER A 246 -3.70 3.34 -1.33
CA SER A 246 -2.39 3.97 -1.06
C SER A 246 -2.52 5.24 -0.22
N VAL A 247 -1.47 5.54 0.53
CA VAL A 247 -1.24 6.82 1.21
C VAL A 247 0.21 7.20 0.98
N VAL A 248 0.44 8.34 0.35
CA VAL A 248 1.79 8.81 0.00
C VAL A 248 1.95 10.30 0.31
N LEU A 249 3.18 10.75 0.45
CA LEU A 249 3.50 12.19 0.33
C LEU A 249 3.65 12.54 -1.15
N GLY A 250 2.99 13.61 -1.59
CA GLY A 250 3.05 14.01 -2.98
C GLY A 250 2.34 15.31 -3.27
N THR A 251 2.37 15.68 -4.56
CA THR A 251 1.74 16.90 -5.09
C THR A 251 0.60 16.60 -6.07
N GLU A 252 0.47 15.34 -6.50
CA GLU A 252 -0.53 14.93 -7.49
C GLU A 252 -1.76 14.34 -6.82
N PHE A 253 -2.89 14.97 -6.94
CA PHE A 253 -4.19 14.53 -6.43
C PHE A 253 -5.34 15.02 -7.31
N ASP A 254 -6.48 14.35 -7.24
CA ASP A 254 -7.67 14.70 -8.01
C ASP A 254 -8.48 15.78 -7.28
N ARG A 255 -8.40 15.79 -5.93
CA ARG A 255 -9.12 16.74 -5.07
C ARG A 255 -8.23 17.21 -3.93
N LYS A 256 -8.18 18.52 -3.75
CA LYS A 256 -7.52 19.16 -2.62
C LYS A 256 -8.50 19.31 -1.46
N VAL A 257 -8.04 18.98 -0.28
CA VAL A 257 -8.77 19.32 0.95
C VAL A 257 -8.34 20.72 1.39
N GLU A 258 -9.32 21.59 1.55
CA GLU A 258 -9.05 22.96 1.99
C GLU A 258 -8.78 23.01 3.51
N CYS A 259 -7.80 23.80 3.92
CA CYS A 259 -7.59 24.06 5.33
C CYS A 259 -8.80 24.78 5.91
N ALA A 260 -9.21 24.45 7.14
CA ALA A 260 -10.18 25.27 7.85
C ALA A 260 -9.70 26.72 7.91
N SER A 261 -10.55 27.63 7.49
CA SER A 261 -10.36 29.08 7.77
C SER A 261 -10.44 29.30 9.27
N GLN A 262 -9.42 29.91 9.85
CA GLN A 262 -9.47 30.40 11.23
C GLN A 262 -10.49 31.53 11.37
#